data_0f6c2fa69a5aa774cb37e815913504a1
#
_entry.id   0f6c2fa69a5aa774cb37e815913504a1
#
_cell.length_a   1.000
_cell.length_b   1.000
_cell.length_c   1.000
_cell.angle_alpha   90.00
_cell.angle_beta   90.00
_cell.angle_gamma   90.00
#
_symmetry.space_group_name_H-M   'P 1'
#
loop_
_entity.id
_entity.type
_entity.pdbx_description
1 polymer ?
#
loop_
_entity_poly.entity_id
_entity_poly.type
_entity_poly.pdbx_seq_one_letter_code
_entity_poly.pdbx_strand_id
1 'polypeptide(L)'
;MLQKRIKTSQSKKAKRFPSRERIQPDKNKTRVNVSSKSDIIVLFGQSNSSNSVLSNEYSKSKHLNYFNKKFYRLSNPVLGADGDKDSVAPAIAEKLKSKKPYIFLTNGWGGTSIYDWSHPDSMLVKYVKKNLKDMSNYILKMIFLK
;
A
#
# COMPACT_ATOMS: atom_id res chain seq x y z
N MET A 1 23.34 11.69 25.97
CA MET A 1 22.58 12.71 25.20
C MET A 1 22.05 12.24 23.85
N LEU A 2 22.76 11.44 23.10
CA LEU A 2 22.34 10.96 21.76
C LEU A 2 21.06 10.09 21.78
N GLN A 3 20.97 9.16 22.72
CA GLN A 3 19.79 8.25 22.82
C GLN A 3 18.48 8.97 23.17
N LYS A 4 18.51 10.05 23.95
CA LYS A 4 17.30 10.87 24.24
C LYS A 4 16.78 11.64 23.02
N ARG A 5 17.67 12.11 22.13
CA ARG A 5 17.28 12.80 20.89
C ARG A 5 16.69 11.85 19.86
N ILE A 6 17.19 10.62 19.76
CA ILE A 6 16.63 9.60 18.87
C ILE A 6 15.22 9.19 19.32
N LYS A 7 14.99 8.98 20.63
CA LYS A 7 13.67 8.63 21.17
C LYS A 7 12.62 9.74 20.96
N THR A 8 12.99 11.01 21.09
CA THR A 8 12.06 12.13 20.87
C THR A 8 11.72 12.34 19.40
N SER A 9 12.66 12.14 18.50
CA SER A 9 12.42 12.18 17.05
C SER A 9 11.49 11.04 16.59
N GLN A 10 11.69 9.83 17.11
CA GLN A 10 10.85 8.67 16.79
C GLN A 10 9.45 8.78 17.36
N SER A 11 9.27 9.33 18.57
CA SER A 11 7.93 9.52 19.15
C SER A 11 7.09 10.55 18.39
N LYS A 12 7.72 11.58 17.84
CA LYS A 12 7.05 12.57 17.00
C LYS A 12 6.69 12.01 15.62
N LYS A 13 7.55 11.17 15.02
CA LYS A 13 7.24 10.47 13.76
C LYS A 13 6.14 9.42 13.95
N ALA A 14 6.19 8.62 15.01
CA ALA A 14 5.20 7.58 15.29
C ALA A 14 3.77 8.11 15.45
N LYS A 15 3.60 9.34 15.95
CA LYS A 15 2.30 10.01 16.03
C LYS A 15 1.77 10.52 14.67
N ARG A 16 2.63 10.60 13.67
CA ARG A 16 2.33 11.13 12.34
C ARG A 16 1.88 10.07 11.36
N PHE A 17 2.18 8.81 11.61
CA PHE A 17 1.93 7.69 10.71
C PHE A 17 0.95 6.66 11.29
N PRO A 18 0.13 6.05 10.44
CA PRO A 18 -0.21 6.47 9.08
C PRO A 18 -1.26 7.57 9.09
N SER A 19 -1.03 8.64 8.33
CA SER A 19 -2.02 9.68 8.12
C SER A 19 -3.11 9.18 7.16
N ARG A 20 -4.34 9.07 7.62
CA ARG A 20 -5.47 8.62 6.78
C ARG A 20 -5.88 9.65 5.74
N GLU A 21 -5.62 10.92 5.98
CA GLU A 21 -6.10 12.04 5.16
C GLU A 21 -5.43 12.13 3.80
N ARG A 22 -4.22 11.58 3.68
CA ARG A 22 -3.43 11.63 2.45
C ARG A 22 -3.73 10.53 1.44
N ILE A 23 -4.59 9.57 1.79
CA ILE A 23 -4.76 8.32 1.04
C ILE A 23 -6.23 8.10 0.66
N GLN A 24 -7.00 9.16 0.51
CA GLN A 24 -8.39 9.04 0.07
C GLN A 24 -8.46 8.64 -1.41
N PRO A 25 -9.37 7.72 -1.76
CA PRO A 25 -9.60 7.41 -3.16
C PRO A 25 -10.06 8.66 -3.89
N ASP A 26 -9.36 9.03 -4.94
CA ASP A 26 -9.82 10.01 -5.89
C ASP A 26 -11.13 9.53 -6.53
N LYS A 27 -11.98 10.46 -6.95
CA LYS A 27 -13.23 10.20 -7.70
C LYS A 27 -12.97 9.39 -8.98
N ASN A 28 -11.77 9.48 -9.54
CA ASN A 28 -11.34 8.76 -10.73
C ASN A 28 -10.91 7.30 -10.48
N LYS A 29 -10.87 6.82 -9.23
CA LYS A 29 -10.48 5.45 -8.91
C LYS A 29 -11.63 4.48 -9.15
N THR A 30 -11.48 3.61 -10.13
CA THR A 30 -12.49 2.60 -10.46
C THR A 30 -12.52 1.49 -9.42
N ARG A 31 -13.61 1.41 -8.67
CA ARG A 31 -13.87 0.31 -7.74
C ARG A 31 -14.28 -0.94 -8.51
N VAL A 32 -13.78 -2.10 -8.09
CA VAL A 32 -14.06 -3.40 -8.72
C VAL A 32 -14.34 -4.46 -7.67
N ASN A 33 -15.08 -5.50 -8.09
CA ASN A 33 -15.27 -6.69 -7.27
C ASN A 33 -14.23 -7.75 -7.65
N VAL A 34 -13.72 -8.47 -6.66
CA VAL A 34 -12.81 -9.60 -6.89
C VAL A 34 -13.63 -10.85 -7.11
N SER A 35 -13.48 -11.48 -8.25
CA SER A 35 -14.25 -12.67 -8.65
C SER A 35 -13.44 -13.96 -8.64
N SER A 36 -12.12 -13.90 -8.47
CA SER A 36 -11.24 -15.05 -8.59
C SER A 36 -10.14 -15.04 -7.53
N LYS A 37 -9.54 -16.24 -7.29
CA LYS A 37 -8.30 -16.34 -6.52
C LYS A 37 -7.21 -15.52 -7.20
N SER A 38 -6.59 -14.61 -6.46
CA SER A 38 -5.53 -13.73 -6.91
C SER A 38 -4.37 -13.81 -5.93
N ASP A 39 -3.15 -13.75 -6.45
CA ASP A 39 -1.97 -13.62 -5.61
C ASP A 39 -1.84 -12.19 -5.10
N ILE A 40 -1.26 -12.04 -3.92
CA ILE A 40 -1.10 -10.76 -3.24
C ILE A 40 0.34 -10.31 -3.34
N ILE A 41 0.55 -9.07 -3.76
CA ILE A 41 1.84 -8.40 -3.77
C ILE A 41 1.81 -7.29 -2.72
N VAL A 42 2.70 -7.37 -1.76
CA VAL A 42 2.84 -6.36 -0.71
C VAL A 42 4.04 -5.47 -1.02
N LEU A 43 3.80 -4.19 -1.24
CA LEU A 43 4.82 -3.17 -1.37
C LEU A 43 4.83 -2.31 -0.12
N PHE A 44 5.96 -2.25 0.56
CA PHE A 44 6.14 -1.41 1.74
C PHE A 44 7.59 -0.91 1.82
N GLY A 45 7.80 0.18 2.49
CA GLY A 45 9.10 0.83 2.63
C GLY A 45 9.00 2.34 2.54
N GLN A 46 10.12 2.98 2.25
CA GLN A 46 10.20 4.44 2.13
C GLN A 46 9.74 4.95 0.75
N SER A 47 10.25 6.09 0.31
CA SER A 47 9.82 6.81 -0.90
C SER A 47 9.75 5.94 -2.17
N ASN A 48 10.67 5.00 -2.38
CA ASN A 48 10.64 4.12 -3.56
C ASN A 48 9.43 3.14 -3.57
N SER A 49 8.82 2.93 -2.42
CA SER A 49 7.59 2.11 -2.28
C SER A 49 6.33 2.98 -2.17
N SER A 50 6.47 4.28 -2.28
CA SER A 50 5.38 5.26 -2.18
C SER A 50 5.06 5.88 -3.55
N ASN A 51 4.19 6.88 -3.57
CA ASN A 51 3.86 7.67 -4.76
C ASN A 51 4.87 8.82 -4.95
N SER A 52 6.12 8.49 -5.22
CA SER A 52 7.24 9.45 -5.31
C SER A 52 8.00 9.38 -6.63
N VAL A 53 7.59 8.53 -7.55
CA VAL A 53 8.21 8.33 -8.87
C VAL A 53 7.58 9.27 -9.87
N LEU A 54 8.37 9.74 -10.83
CA LEU A 54 7.86 10.39 -12.04
C LEU A 54 7.81 9.33 -13.14
N SER A 55 6.62 8.98 -13.55
CA SER A 55 6.39 8.04 -14.64
C SER A 55 5.32 8.62 -15.57
N ASN A 56 5.48 8.43 -16.87
CA ASN A 56 4.47 8.85 -17.85
C ASN A 56 3.59 7.67 -18.28
N GLU A 57 3.66 6.54 -17.58
CA GLU A 57 2.94 5.34 -17.94
C GLU A 57 1.56 5.28 -17.26
N TYR A 58 0.52 5.46 -18.04
CA TYR A 58 -0.87 5.19 -17.66
C TYR A 58 -1.22 3.75 -18.05
N SER A 59 -1.07 2.83 -17.10
CA SER A 59 -1.43 1.46 -17.37
C SER A 59 -2.93 1.23 -17.14
N LYS A 60 -3.62 0.70 -18.15
CA LYS A 60 -4.95 0.08 -17.99
C LYS A 60 -4.77 -1.33 -17.44
N SER A 61 -4.24 -1.43 -16.24
CA SER A 61 -3.91 -2.70 -15.62
C SER A 61 -5.16 -3.51 -15.27
N LYS A 62 -5.16 -4.82 -15.55
CA LYS A 62 -6.14 -5.77 -14.99
C LYS A 62 -5.93 -5.99 -13.51
N HIS A 63 -4.78 -5.61 -12.96
CA HIS A 63 -4.39 -5.80 -11.58
C HIS A 63 -5.15 -4.86 -10.64
N LEU A 64 -5.14 -5.18 -9.37
CA LEU A 64 -5.97 -4.53 -8.37
C LEU A 64 -5.12 -3.88 -7.29
N ASN A 65 -5.62 -2.80 -6.72
CA ASN A 65 -5.07 -2.16 -5.53
C ASN A 65 -6.10 -2.32 -4.39
N TYR A 66 -5.68 -2.95 -3.30
CA TYR A 66 -6.51 -3.04 -2.10
C TYR A 66 -6.30 -1.82 -1.21
N PHE A 67 -7.40 -1.21 -0.79
CA PHE A 67 -7.37 -0.12 0.16
C PHE A 67 -8.68 -0.05 0.95
N ASN A 68 -8.58 0.03 2.27
CA ASN A 68 -9.70 0.24 3.19
C ASN A 68 -10.91 -0.67 2.90
N LYS A 69 -10.67 -1.99 2.86
CA LYS A 69 -11.67 -3.05 2.61
C LYS A 69 -12.35 -2.98 1.24
N LYS A 70 -11.72 -2.36 0.27
CA LYS A 70 -12.21 -2.23 -1.10
C LYS A 70 -11.10 -2.54 -2.10
N PHE A 71 -11.49 -2.94 -3.29
CA PHE A 71 -10.57 -3.16 -4.40
C PHE A 71 -10.82 -2.11 -5.48
N TYR A 72 -9.75 -1.64 -6.05
CA TYR A 72 -9.73 -0.66 -7.12
C TYR A 72 -8.88 -1.15 -8.27
N ARG A 73 -9.08 -0.66 -9.47
CA ARG A 73 -8.11 -0.85 -10.56
C ARG A 73 -6.78 -0.26 -10.13
N LEU A 74 -5.70 -1.01 -10.34
CA LEU A 74 -4.36 -0.52 -10.06
C LEU A 74 -4.03 0.63 -11.04
N SER A 75 -3.79 1.80 -10.51
CA SER A 75 -3.45 3.00 -11.26
C SER A 75 -2.72 4.00 -10.37
N ASN A 76 -1.92 4.88 -10.96
CA ASN A 76 -1.22 5.93 -10.22
C ASN A 76 -2.15 7.12 -9.87
N PRO A 77 -1.88 7.80 -8.77
CA PRO A 77 -1.10 7.33 -7.63
C PRO A 77 -1.78 6.13 -6.95
N VAL A 78 -1.01 5.18 -6.39
CA VAL A 78 -1.60 4.01 -5.73
C VAL A 78 -2.20 4.37 -4.38
N LEU A 79 -3.26 3.66 -3.99
CA LEU A 79 -3.93 3.86 -2.70
C LEU A 79 -3.21 3.08 -1.58
N GLY A 80 -3.04 3.71 -0.44
CA GLY A 80 -2.38 3.09 0.72
C GLY A 80 -0.93 3.51 0.92
N ALA A 81 -0.33 4.20 -0.03
CA ALA A 81 1.00 4.76 0.03
C ALA A 81 0.98 6.29 0.12
N ASP A 82 2.02 6.87 0.71
CA ASP A 82 2.19 8.33 0.82
C ASP A 82 2.57 8.95 -0.53
N GLY A 83 2.28 10.24 -0.68
CA GLY A 83 2.62 11.03 -1.87
C GLY A 83 1.51 11.06 -2.93
N ASP A 84 1.70 11.92 -3.91
CA ASP A 84 0.71 12.29 -4.93
C ASP A 84 1.20 12.06 -6.38
N LYS A 85 2.42 11.53 -6.52
CA LYS A 85 3.02 11.20 -7.81
C LYS A 85 2.72 9.75 -8.19
N ASP A 86 3.54 9.18 -9.06
CA ASP A 86 3.43 7.79 -9.49
C ASP A 86 4.14 6.83 -8.54
N SER A 87 3.72 5.57 -8.58
CA SER A 87 4.33 4.45 -7.88
C SER A 87 4.94 3.46 -8.88
N VAL A 88 5.90 2.69 -8.42
CA VAL A 88 6.47 1.57 -9.20
C VAL A 88 5.49 0.39 -9.36
N ALA A 89 4.39 0.35 -8.60
CA ALA A 89 3.47 -0.78 -8.58
C ALA A 89 2.83 -1.07 -9.96
N PRO A 90 2.32 -0.10 -10.72
CA PRO A 90 1.81 -0.36 -12.07
C PRO A 90 2.89 -0.89 -13.02
N ALA A 91 4.10 -0.37 -12.97
CA ALA A 91 5.21 -0.83 -13.80
C ALA A 91 5.62 -2.28 -13.46
N ILE A 92 5.65 -2.63 -12.17
CA ILE A 92 5.85 -4.03 -11.74
C ILE A 92 4.73 -4.90 -12.29
N ALA A 93 3.48 -4.48 -12.17
CA ALA A 93 2.31 -5.23 -12.61
C ALA A 93 2.36 -5.55 -14.11
N GLU A 94 2.82 -4.63 -14.93
CA GLU A 94 2.98 -4.82 -16.38
C GLU A 94 4.05 -5.85 -16.74
N LYS A 95 5.12 -5.91 -15.97
CA LYS A 95 6.21 -6.89 -16.17
C LYS A 95 5.83 -8.30 -15.69
N LEU A 96 4.85 -8.39 -14.79
CA LEU A 96 4.37 -9.67 -14.28
C LEU A 96 3.38 -10.31 -15.28
N LYS A 97 3.87 -11.22 -16.10
CA LYS A 97 3.06 -11.97 -17.06
C LYS A 97 2.18 -12.99 -16.34
N SER A 98 1.01 -12.57 -15.86
CA SER A 98 0.06 -13.46 -15.19
C SER A 98 -1.28 -13.51 -15.94
N LYS A 99 -1.89 -14.69 -15.98
CA LYS A 99 -3.27 -14.86 -16.48
C LYS A 99 -4.31 -14.25 -15.54
N LYS A 100 -4.05 -14.30 -14.22
CA LYS A 100 -4.92 -13.76 -13.17
C LYS A 100 -4.46 -12.37 -12.71
N PRO A 101 -5.37 -11.53 -12.22
CA PRO A 101 -4.97 -10.28 -11.62
C PRO A 101 -4.20 -10.52 -10.32
N TYR A 102 -3.16 -9.73 -10.07
CA TYR A 102 -2.56 -9.58 -8.75
C TYR A 102 -3.32 -8.53 -7.95
N ILE A 103 -3.31 -8.68 -6.64
CA ILE A 103 -3.80 -7.67 -5.69
C ILE A 103 -2.59 -7.01 -5.03
N PHE A 104 -2.43 -5.73 -5.27
CA PHE A 104 -1.38 -4.93 -4.65
C PHE A 104 -1.88 -4.31 -3.35
N LEU A 105 -1.16 -4.59 -2.27
CA LEU A 105 -1.26 -3.90 -1.00
C LEU A 105 -0.06 -2.97 -0.88
N THR A 106 -0.28 -1.69 -1.05
CA THR A 106 0.78 -0.67 -1.07
C THR A 106 0.78 0.11 0.23
N ASN A 107 1.93 0.20 0.89
CA ASN A 107 2.10 0.85 2.19
C ASN A 107 3.43 1.62 2.25
N GLY A 108 3.85 2.24 1.16
CA GLY A 108 5.05 3.05 1.12
C GLY A 108 4.88 4.36 1.88
N TRP A 109 5.93 4.79 2.60
CA TRP A 109 5.91 6.03 3.35
C TRP A 109 7.21 6.81 3.25
N GLY A 110 7.15 7.99 2.66
CA GLY A 110 8.31 8.86 2.44
C GLY A 110 8.98 9.31 3.75
N GLY A 111 10.31 9.43 3.72
CA GLY A 111 11.09 9.92 4.87
C GLY A 111 11.18 8.96 6.06
N THR A 112 10.87 7.69 5.87
CA THR A 112 11.04 6.63 6.87
C THR A 112 12.40 5.96 6.76
N SER A 113 12.86 5.33 7.84
CA SER A 113 14.13 4.61 7.94
C SER A 113 13.90 3.10 7.96
N ILE A 114 14.95 2.32 7.76
CA ILE A 114 14.89 0.86 7.92
C ILE A 114 14.39 0.46 9.32
N TYR A 115 14.72 1.23 10.34
CA TYR A 115 14.26 0.99 11.70
C TYR A 115 12.74 1.06 11.82
N ASP A 116 12.10 2.03 11.13
CA ASP A 116 10.64 2.18 11.11
C ASP A 116 9.94 0.96 10.48
N TRP A 117 10.63 0.20 9.64
CA TRP A 117 10.10 -0.97 8.93
C TRP A 117 10.55 -2.32 9.50
N SER A 118 11.59 -2.36 10.33
CA SER A 118 12.14 -3.59 10.90
C SER A 118 11.74 -3.83 12.35
N HIS A 119 11.46 -2.78 13.11
CA HIS A 119 11.12 -2.91 14.52
C HIS A 119 9.67 -3.44 14.68
N PRO A 120 9.46 -4.54 15.43
CA PRO A 120 8.14 -5.18 15.55
C PRO A 120 7.07 -4.28 16.17
N ASP A 121 7.46 -3.32 17.01
CA ASP A 121 6.58 -2.34 17.63
C ASP A 121 6.32 -1.09 16.80
N SER A 122 6.97 -0.97 15.66
CA SER A 122 6.76 0.15 14.75
C SER A 122 5.29 0.27 14.32
N MET A 123 4.80 1.50 14.32
CA MET A 123 3.44 1.81 13.84
C MET A 123 3.24 1.41 12.37
N LEU A 124 4.29 1.52 11.55
CA LEU A 124 4.23 1.16 10.13
C LEU A 124 4.14 -0.35 9.95
N VAL A 125 4.92 -1.14 10.69
CA VAL A 125 4.82 -2.61 10.69
C VAL A 125 3.45 -3.07 11.16
N LYS A 126 2.95 -2.51 12.24
CA LYS A 126 1.58 -2.79 12.75
C LYS A 126 0.51 -2.44 11.72
N TYR A 127 0.68 -1.34 11.00
CA TYR A 127 -0.24 -0.91 9.95
C TYR A 127 -0.27 -1.89 8.76
N VAL A 128 0.91 -2.32 8.28
CA VAL A 128 1.00 -3.32 7.20
C VAL A 128 0.36 -4.65 7.62
N LYS A 129 0.69 -5.14 8.82
CA LYS A 129 0.12 -6.39 9.37
C LYS A 129 -1.41 -6.30 9.49
N LYS A 130 -1.93 -5.16 9.98
CA LYS A 130 -3.37 -4.93 10.08
C LYS A 130 -4.04 -4.96 8.70
N ASN A 131 -3.48 -4.26 7.72
CA ASN A 131 -4.03 -4.21 6.36
C ASN A 131 -4.03 -5.58 5.69
N LEU A 132 -2.96 -6.37 5.87
CA LEU A 132 -2.90 -7.76 5.41
C LEU A 132 -3.99 -8.62 6.03
N LYS A 133 -4.16 -8.55 7.35
CA LYS A 133 -5.20 -9.30 8.07
C LYS A 133 -6.61 -8.89 7.60
N ASP A 134 -6.87 -7.60 7.50
CA ASP A 134 -8.17 -7.08 7.05
C ASP A 134 -8.48 -7.54 5.62
N MET A 135 -7.50 -7.51 4.73
CA MET A 135 -7.64 -7.97 3.34
C MET A 135 -7.90 -9.48 3.26
N SER A 136 -7.12 -10.29 3.99
CA SER A 136 -7.28 -11.76 4.02
C SER A 136 -8.66 -12.14 4.54
N ASN A 137 -9.12 -11.53 5.61
CA ASN A 137 -10.45 -11.78 6.17
C ASN A 137 -11.56 -11.40 5.19
N TYR A 138 -11.37 -10.32 4.43
CA TYR A 138 -12.35 -9.88 3.43
C TYR A 138 -12.42 -10.86 2.25
N ILE A 139 -11.28 -11.32 1.75
CA ILE A 139 -11.21 -12.30 0.66
C ILE A 139 -11.84 -13.63 1.09
N LEU A 140 -11.52 -14.11 2.29
CA LEU A 140 -12.12 -15.34 2.82
C LEU A 140 -13.65 -15.25 2.90
N LYS A 141 -14.20 -14.15 3.43
CA LYS A 141 -15.65 -13.94 3.45
C LYS A 141 -16.29 -13.99 2.07
N MET A 142 -15.63 -13.43 1.05
CA MET A 142 -16.15 -13.47 -0.32
C MET A 142 -16.15 -14.87 -0.94
N ILE A 143 -15.27 -15.76 -0.49
CA ILE A 143 -15.17 -17.15 -0.97
C ILE A 143 -16.23 -18.03 -0.31
N PHE A 144 -16.50 -17.83 0.97
CA PHE A 144 -17.38 -18.70 1.76
C PHE A 144 -18.84 -18.27 1.82
N LEU A 145 -19.18 -17.08 1.31
CA LEU A 145 -20.56 -16.58 1.26
C LEU A 145 -21.21 -16.73 -0.13
N LYS A 146 -20.59 -17.50 -1.01
CA LYS A 146 -21.17 -17.97 -2.30
C LYS A 146 -21.62 -19.41 -2.16
#